data_9f5166ec283d687cad92ed3fcbde963b
#
_entry.id   9f5166ec283d687cad92ed3fcbde963b
#
_cell.length_a   1.000
_cell.length_b   1.000
_cell.length_c   1.000
_cell.angle_alpha   90.00
_cell.angle_beta   90.00
_cell.angle_gamma   90.00
#
_symmetry.space_group_name_H-M   'P 1'
#
loop_
_entity.id
_entity.type
_entity.pdbx_description
1 polymer ?
#
loop_
_entity_poly.entity_id
_entity_poly.type
_entity_poly.pdbx_seq_one_letter_code
_entity_poly.pdbx_strand_id
1 'polypeptide(L)'
;NRIPVVRLLSIKNNTEHPLADLKVFLTLEPEFASVSPVMVEKLASGEIITITGLNLMLDPSFFIQQTERLSGTIVLVVSDEENVFFQEKYPVDILAFDQWGGIQVLPELLSAFVVPNHPVLTGVLSRASSILKEWSGNSSLDAYQSCNPNRVKLQLAALYEAIKEQHI
;
A
#
# COMPACT_ATOMS: atom_id res chain seq x y z
N ASN A 1 -8.96 -5.42 8.82
CA ASN A 1 -9.09 -5.00 7.41
C ASN A 1 -8.73 -6.18 6.51
N ARG A 2 -9.63 -6.54 5.58
CA ARG A 2 -9.36 -7.57 4.56
C ARG A 2 -8.71 -6.91 3.37
N ILE A 3 -7.53 -7.39 2.98
CA ILE A 3 -6.81 -6.88 1.81
C ILE A 3 -6.85 -7.94 0.71
N PRO A 4 -7.41 -7.63 -0.47
CA PRO A 4 -7.39 -8.54 -1.60
C PRO A 4 -5.99 -8.58 -2.21
N VAL A 5 -5.22 -9.61 -1.89
CA VAL A 5 -3.87 -9.81 -2.44
C VAL A 5 -3.94 -10.42 -3.83
N VAL A 6 -4.87 -11.34 -4.02
CA VAL A 6 -5.19 -11.90 -5.34
C VAL A 6 -6.57 -11.41 -5.74
N ARG A 7 -6.65 -10.48 -6.67
CA ARG A 7 -7.92 -9.91 -7.14
C ARG A 7 -8.73 -10.88 -7.98
N LEU A 8 -8.04 -11.68 -8.78
CA LEU A 8 -8.63 -12.63 -9.69
C LEU A 8 -7.65 -13.78 -9.89
N LEU A 9 -8.12 -15.00 -9.67
CA LEU A 9 -7.40 -16.25 -9.93
C LEU A 9 -8.25 -17.13 -10.82
N SER A 10 -7.74 -17.48 -12.00
CA SER A 10 -8.40 -18.44 -12.90
C SER A 10 -7.69 -19.78 -12.79
N ILE A 11 -8.45 -20.83 -12.51
CA ILE A 11 -7.95 -22.19 -12.39
C ILE A 11 -8.61 -23.02 -13.48
N LYS A 12 -7.79 -23.70 -14.29
CA LYS A 12 -8.25 -24.65 -15.31
C LYS A 12 -7.86 -26.05 -14.92
N ASN A 13 -8.81 -26.98 -14.98
CA ASN A 13 -8.50 -28.40 -14.86
C ASN A 13 -7.97 -28.93 -16.20
N ASN A 14 -6.68 -29.17 -16.29
CA ASN A 14 -6.03 -29.73 -17.47
C ASN A 14 -5.90 -31.27 -17.39
N THR A 15 -6.46 -31.91 -16.37
CA THR A 15 -6.47 -33.38 -16.24
C THR A 15 -7.63 -33.98 -17.01
N GLU A 16 -7.57 -35.25 -17.30
CA GLU A 16 -8.65 -36.02 -18.00
C GLU A 16 -9.83 -36.32 -17.08
N HIS A 17 -9.67 -36.14 -15.76
CA HIS A 17 -10.67 -36.50 -14.75
C HIS A 17 -11.17 -35.24 -14.01
N PRO A 18 -12.42 -35.28 -13.51
CA PRO A 18 -12.89 -34.19 -12.64
C PRO A 18 -12.10 -34.21 -11.34
N LEU A 19 -11.78 -33.01 -10.84
CA LEU A 19 -11.20 -32.81 -9.52
C LEU A 19 -12.31 -32.41 -8.55
N ALA A 20 -12.24 -32.88 -7.31
CA ALA A 20 -13.21 -32.60 -6.27
C ALA A 20 -12.49 -32.06 -5.00
N ASP A 21 -13.25 -31.35 -4.17
CA ASP A 21 -12.84 -30.87 -2.85
C ASP A 21 -11.49 -30.11 -2.86
N LEU A 22 -11.28 -29.31 -3.91
CA LEU A 22 -10.05 -28.53 -4.03
C LEU A 22 -10.03 -27.41 -3.01
N LYS A 23 -8.90 -27.28 -2.34
CA LYS A 23 -8.59 -26.20 -1.41
C LYS A 23 -7.59 -25.24 -2.06
N VAL A 24 -7.99 -23.99 -2.22
CA VAL A 24 -7.14 -22.91 -2.72
C VAL A 24 -6.81 -22.00 -1.57
N PHE A 25 -5.53 -21.88 -1.23
CA PHE A 25 -5.10 -21.08 -0.09
C PHE A 25 -3.72 -20.47 -0.31
N LEU A 26 -3.40 -19.49 0.54
CA LEU A 26 -2.09 -18.87 0.60
C LEU A 26 -1.40 -19.24 1.91
N THR A 27 -0.11 -19.50 1.85
CA THR A 27 0.76 -19.52 3.03
C THR A 27 1.72 -18.34 2.96
N LEU A 28 2.10 -17.84 4.11
CA LEU A 28 2.86 -16.60 4.24
C LEU A 28 4.11 -16.85 5.08
N GLU A 29 5.23 -16.36 4.62
CA GLU A 29 6.49 -16.43 5.37
C GLU A 29 7.16 -15.05 5.31
N PRO A 30 7.33 -14.37 6.47
CA PRO A 30 6.76 -14.70 7.79
C PRO A 30 5.23 -14.65 7.83
N GLU A 31 4.62 -15.14 8.91
CA GLU A 31 3.17 -15.12 9.13
C GLU A 31 2.67 -13.71 9.53
N PHE A 32 2.59 -12.80 8.58
CA PHE A 32 2.13 -11.42 8.80
C PHE A 32 0.62 -11.22 8.66
N ALA A 33 -0.11 -12.27 8.27
CA ALA A 33 -1.55 -12.24 8.07
C ALA A 33 -2.16 -13.65 8.19
N SER A 34 -3.47 -13.72 8.45
CA SER A 34 -4.25 -14.93 8.31
C SER A 34 -4.98 -14.97 6.97
N VAL A 35 -5.19 -16.18 6.46
CA VAL A 35 -5.84 -16.43 5.17
C VAL A 35 -6.96 -17.43 5.35
N SER A 36 -8.13 -17.13 4.79
CA SER A 36 -9.22 -18.10 4.70
C SER A 36 -9.10 -18.87 3.38
N PRO A 37 -9.07 -20.21 3.38
CA PRO A 37 -9.05 -20.99 2.16
C PRO A 37 -10.38 -20.85 1.39
N VAL A 38 -10.30 -20.96 0.08
CA VAL A 38 -11.47 -21.10 -0.80
C VAL A 38 -11.62 -22.56 -1.18
N MET A 39 -12.81 -23.11 -0.94
CA MET A 39 -13.14 -24.49 -1.31
C MET A 39 -13.84 -24.51 -2.66
N VAL A 40 -13.42 -25.43 -3.53
CA VAL A 40 -14.02 -25.69 -4.84
C VAL A 40 -14.50 -27.13 -4.84
N GLU A 41 -15.81 -27.31 -4.69
CA GLU A 41 -16.41 -28.64 -4.53
C GLU A 41 -16.14 -29.56 -5.71
N LYS A 42 -16.19 -29.03 -6.93
CA LYS A 42 -15.95 -29.80 -8.15
C LYS A 42 -15.43 -28.92 -9.28
N LEU A 43 -14.49 -29.45 -10.05
CA LEU A 43 -13.97 -28.85 -11.28
C LEU A 43 -13.86 -29.94 -12.37
N ALA A 44 -14.74 -29.88 -13.37
CA ALA A 44 -14.76 -30.86 -14.43
C ALA A 44 -13.49 -30.80 -15.31
N SER A 45 -13.19 -31.87 -16.04
CA SER A 45 -12.08 -31.87 -17.00
C SER A 45 -12.26 -30.76 -18.04
N GLY A 46 -11.23 -29.95 -18.25
CA GLY A 46 -11.22 -28.80 -19.17
C GLY A 46 -11.96 -27.57 -18.67
N GLU A 47 -12.66 -27.64 -17.54
CA GLU A 47 -13.39 -26.52 -16.95
C GLU A 47 -12.44 -25.45 -16.41
N ILE A 48 -12.91 -24.19 -16.49
CA ILE A 48 -12.23 -23.02 -15.93
C ILE A 48 -13.15 -22.39 -14.91
N ILE A 49 -12.64 -22.18 -13.70
CA ILE A 49 -13.30 -21.37 -12.68
C ILE A 49 -12.51 -20.11 -12.41
N THR A 50 -13.20 -19.08 -11.94
CA THR A 50 -12.59 -17.82 -11.53
C THR A 50 -12.92 -17.56 -10.07
N ILE A 51 -11.89 -17.45 -9.25
CA ILE A 51 -11.97 -17.06 -7.84
C ILE A 51 -11.65 -15.59 -7.75
N THR A 52 -12.54 -14.83 -7.14
CA THR A 52 -12.35 -13.39 -6.89
C THR A 52 -12.05 -13.18 -5.41
N GLY A 53 -10.95 -12.50 -5.13
CA GLY A 53 -10.64 -12.00 -3.80
C GLY A 53 -10.17 -13.05 -2.80
N LEU A 54 -8.97 -13.63 -3.00
CA LEU A 54 -8.25 -14.23 -1.89
C LEU A 54 -7.78 -13.11 -0.95
N ASN A 55 -8.44 -13.01 0.19
CA ASN A 55 -8.23 -11.92 1.13
C ASN A 55 -7.24 -12.31 2.23
N LEU A 56 -6.29 -11.42 2.52
CA LEU A 56 -5.48 -11.47 3.73
C LEU A 56 -6.13 -10.64 4.83
N MET A 57 -6.14 -11.17 6.03
CA MET A 57 -6.41 -10.41 7.24
C MET A 57 -5.08 -10.13 7.93
N LEU A 58 -4.55 -8.92 7.75
CA LEU A 58 -3.26 -8.52 8.32
C LEU A 58 -3.30 -8.61 9.84
N ASP A 59 -2.19 -9.05 10.43
CA ASP A 59 -1.98 -9.03 11.88
C ASP A 59 -1.43 -7.66 12.30
N PRO A 60 -2.21 -6.81 12.98
CA PRO A 60 -1.73 -5.51 13.44
C PRO A 60 -0.54 -5.59 14.38
N SER A 61 -0.44 -6.67 15.18
CA SER A 61 0.64 -6.86 16.15
C SER A 61 1.97 -7.08 15.45
N PHE A 62 1.96 -7.78 14.32
CA PHE A 62 3.14 -7.95 13.47
C PHE A 62 3.63 -6.61 12.94
N PHE A 63 2.72 -5.81 12.35
CA PHE A 63 3.10 -4.55 11.70
C PHE A 63 3.51 -3.45 12.68
N ILE A 64 2.94 -3.40 13.88
CA ILE A 64 3.34 -2.41 14.91
C ILE A 64 4.79 -2.61 15.34
N GLN A 65 5.27 -3.85 15.34
CA GLN A 65 6.64 -4.18 15.73
C GLN A 65 7.65 -4.04 14.59
N GLN A 66 7.15 -3.86 13.36
CA GLN A 66 8.00 -3.81 12.17
C GLN A 66 8.63 -2.43 12.03
N THR A 67 9.93 -2.32 12.23
CA THR A 67 10.72 -1.07 12.12
C THR A 67 11.54 -1.00 10.83
N GLU A 68 11.68 -2.11 10.12
CA GLU A 68 12.46 -2.20 8.89
C GLU A 68 11.67 -2.96 7.82
N ARG A 69 12.05 -2.76 6.56
CA ARG A 69 11.54 -3.53 5.44
C ARG A 69 11.98 -4.99 5.57
N LEU A 70 11.04 -5.91 5.47
CA LEU A 70 11.30 -7.34 5.40
C LEU A 70 10.99 -7.88 4.01
N SER A 71 11.78 -8.84 3.56
CA SER A 71 11.43 -9.68 2.42
C SER A 71 10.63 -10.88 2.93
N GLY A 72 9.48 -11.11 2.30
CA GLY A 72 8.61 -12.24 2.59
C GLY A 72 8.28 -13.04 1.34
N THR A 73 7.53 -14.11 1.53
CA THR A 73 7.05 -14.97 0.46
C THR A 73 5.58 -15.29 0.68
N ILE A 74 4.79 -15.14 -0.37
CA ILE A 74 3.42 -15.65 -0.45
C ILE A 74 3.45 -16.89 -1.33
N VAL A 75 2.96 -18.01 -0.82
CA VAL A 75 2.87 -19.25 -1.60
C VAL A 75 1.40 -19.54 -1.89
N LEU A 76 1.03 -19.55 -3.17
CA LEU A 76 -0.28 -19.99 -3.62
C LEU A 76 -0.27 -21.51 -3.77
N VAL A 77 -1.22 -22.18 -3.11
CA VAL A 77 -1.36 -23.63 -3.15
C VAL A 77 -2.77 -24.00 -3.59
N VAL A 78 -2.84 -24.97 -4.50
CA VAL A 78 -4.08 -25.66 -4.90
C VAL A 78 -3.89 -27.14 -4.62
N SER A 79 -4.66 -27.70 -3.71
CA SER A 79 -4.55 -29.10 -3.29
C SER A 79 -5.93 -29.70 -3.02
N ASP A 80 -6.01 -31.02 -3.00
CA ASP A 80 -7.05 -31.77 -2.28
C ASP A 80 -6.47 -32.31 -0.97
N GLU A 81 -7.11 -33.37 -0.39
CA GLU A 81 -6.64 -34.00 0.84
C GLU A 81 -5.35 -34.81 0.65
N GLU A 82 -5.11 -35.32 -0.56
CA GLU A 82 -4.02 -36.23 -0.85
C GLU A 82 -2.93 -35.65 -1.72
N ASN A 83 -3.26 -34.65 -2.59
CA ASN A 83 -2.37 -34.19 -3.64
C ASN A 83 -2.26 -32.67 -3.67
N VAL A 84 -1.07 -32.17 -3.98
CA VAL A 84 -0.82 -30.76 -4.34
C VAL A 84 -0.75 -30.67 -5.87
N PHE A 85 -1.75 -30.03 -6.48
CA PHE A 85 -1.82 -29.85 -7.93
C PHE A 85 -1.02 -28.67 -8.43
N PHE A 86 -0.92 -27.61 -7.59
CA PHE A 86 -0.20 -26.40 -7.94
C PHE A 86 0.39 -25.76 -6.69
N GLN A 87 1.63 -25.29 -6.82
CA GLN A 87 2.30 -24.51 -5.78
C GLN A 87 3.25 -23.53 -6.44
N GLU A 88 3.10 -22.25 -6.12
CA GLU A 88 3.99 -21.20 -6.65
C GLU A 88 4.29 -20.16 -5.59
N LYS A 89 5.53 -19.65 -5.60
CA LYS A 89 6.06 -18.69 -4.63
C LYS A 89 6.16 -17.32 -5.25
N TYR A 90 5.64 -16.32 -4.55
CA TYR A 90 5.69 -14.92 -4.94
C TYR A 90 6.45 -14.14 -3.87
N PRO A 91 7.61 -13.56 -4.21
CA PRO A 91 8.32 -12.70 -3.29
C PRO A 91 7.52 -11.41 -3.06
N VAL A 92 7.50 -10.95 -1.80
CA VAL A 92 6.82 -9.71 -1.40
C VAL A 92 7.70 -8.89 -0.50
N ASP A 93 7.54 -7.59 -0.55
CA ASP A 93 8.15 -6.67 0.41
C ASP A 93 7.11 -6.27 1.44
N ILE A 94 7.45 -6.49 2.69
CA ILE A 94 6.66 -6.07 3.84
C ILE A 94 7.31 -4.79 4.36
N LEU A 95 6.64 -3.67 4.15
CA LEU A 95 7.14 -2.36 4.56
C LEU A 95 6.84 -2.13 6.05
N ALA A 96 7.73 -1.42 6.74
CA ALA A 96 7.45 -0.92 8.07
C ALA A 96 6.27 0.07 8.06
N PHE A 97 5.70 0.34 9.23
CA PHE A 97 4.49 1.17 9.35
C PHE A 97 4.70 2.62 8.87
N ASP A 98 5.93 3.11 8.88
CA ASP A 98 6.35 4.45 8.46
C ASP A 98 6.97 4.47 7.06
N GLN A 99 6.97 3.35 6.34
CA GLN A 99 7.49 3.22 4.99
C GLN A 99 6.37 3.13 3.95
N TRP A 100 6.66 3.66 2.79
CA TRP A 100 5.74 3.69 1.66
C TRP A 100 6.49 3.43 0.34
N GLY A 101 5.88 2.64 -0.55
CA GLY A 101 6.47 2.28 -1.85
C GLY A 101 6.56 3.42 -2.88
N GLY A 102 6.12 4.63 -2.51
CA GLY A 102 6.17 5.83 -3.35
C GLY A 102 4.91 6.05 -4.19
N ILE A 103 4.86 7.21 -4.84
CA ILE A 103 3.69 7.70 -5.61
C ILE A 103 3.29 6.75 -6.75
N GLN A 104 4.25 6.03 -7.32
CA GLN A 104 3.97 5.14 -8.45
C GLN A 104 3.27 3.83 -8.03
N VAL A 105 3.33 3.47 -6.75
CA VAL A 105 2.76 2.20 -6.25
C VAL A 105 1.36 2.39 -5.70
N LEU A 106 1.18 3.31 -4.76
CA LEU A 106 -0.10 3.59 -4.08
C LEU A 106 -0.16 5.08 -3.74
N PRO A 107 -0.45 5.95 -4.71
CA PRO A 107 -0.49 7.41 -4.50
C PRO A 107 -1.50 7.84 -3.44
N GLU A 108 -2.58 7.07 -3.25
CA GLU A 108 -3.62 7.34 -2.27
C GLU A 108 -3.09 7.31 -0.82
N LEU A 109 -2.02 6.56 -0.57
CA LEU A 109 -1.40 6.49 0.76
C LEU A 109 -0.68 7.78 1.15
N LEU A 110 -0.39 8.68 0.20
CA LEU A 110 0.26 9.95 0.51
C LEU A 110 -0.50 10.72 1.60
N SER A 111 -1.83 10.68 1.58
CA SER A 111 -2.68 11.36 2.56
C SER A 111 -2.48 10.84 4.00
N ALA A 112 -2.09 9.58 4.16
CA ALA A 112 -1.84 8.98 5.48
C ALA A 112 -0.56 9.52 6.14
N PHE A 113 0.38 10.04 5.33
CA PHE A 113 1.62 10.66 5.81
C PHE A 113 1.50 12.17 6.03
N VAL A 114 0.36 12.77 5.69
CA VAL A 114 0.11 14.19 5.94
C VAL A 114 -0.29 14.38 7.40
N VAL A 115 0.59 15.00 8.17
CA VAL A 115 0.34 15.36 9.57
C VAL A 115 0.16 16.89 9.66
N PRO A 116 -1.06 17.42 9.49
CA PRO A 116 -1.30 18.85 9.31
C PRO A 116 -0.91 19.71 10.52
N ASN A 117 -0.83 19.13 11.71
CA ASN A 117 -0.48 19.83 12.95
C ASN A 117 0.90 19.43 13.49
N HIS A 118 1.80 18.94 12.65
CA HIS A 118 3.14 18.59 13.10
C HIS A 118 3.89 19.87 13.59
N PRO A 119 4.57 19.83 14.76
CA PRO A 119 5.23 21.01 15.33
C PRO A 119 6.24 21.71 14.39
N VAL A 120 6.94 20.96 13.56
CA VAL A 120 7.87 21.45 12.55
C VAL A 120 7.21 22.43 11.57
N LEU A 121 5.92 22.22 11.24
CA LEU A 121 5.20 23.07 10.30
C LEU A 121 5.11 24.53 10.78
N THR A 122 4.99 24.75 12.07
CA THR A 122 4.93 26.10 12.64
C THR A 122 6.20 26.91 12.33
N GLY A 123 7.35 26.28 12.47
CA GLY A 123 8.65 26.89 12.15
C GLY A 123 8.77 27.21 10.65
N VAL A 124 8.44 26.25 9.79
CA VAL A 124 8.48 26.41 8.33
C VAL A 124 7.54 27.53 7.87
N LEU A 125 6.28 27.52 8.35
CA LEU A 125 5.29 28.54 7.98
C LEU A 125 5.70 29.95 8.47
N SER A 126 6.23 30.06 9.68
CA SER A 126 6.75 31.34 10.21
C SER A 126 7.90 31.87 9.36
N ARG A 127 8.85 30.98 8.98
CA ARG A 127 9.97 31.38 8.13
C ARG A 127 9.52 31.78 6.73
N ALA A 128 8.61 30.99 6.11
CA ALA A 128 8.04 31.35 4.81
C ALA A 128 7.31 32.69 4.82
N SER A 129 6.55 32.98 5.88
CA SER A 129 5.92 34.30 6.07
C SER A 129 6.94 35.45 6.15
N SER A 130 8.06 35.23 6.81
CA SER A 130 9.16 36.23 6.89
C SER A 130 9.76 36.47 5.51
N ILE A 131 10.06 35.40 4.76
CA ILE A 131 10.59 35.49 3.39
C ILE A 131 9.60 36.22 2.46
N LEU A 132 8.31 35.91 2.55
CA LEU A 132 7.26 36.62 1.78
C LEU A 132 7.21 38.10 2.08
N LYS A 133 7.35 38.46 3.36
CA LYS A 133 7.40 39.88 3.78
C LYS A 133 8.61 40.62 3.17
N GLU A 134 9.76 39.97 3.16
CA GLU A 134 10.98 40.50 2.54
C GLU A 134 10.81 40.72 1.04
N TRP A 135 10.20 39.72 0.33
CA TRP A 135 10.07 39.75 -1.12
C TRP A 135 8.94 40.65 -1.65
N SER A 136 7.84 40.76 -0.91
CA SER A 136 6.61 41.40 -1.39
C SER A 136 5.99 42.42 -0.44
N GLY A 137 6.55 42.62 0.73
CA GLY A 137 5.95 43.46 1.77
C GLY A 137 4.74 42.85 2.48
N ASN A 138 4.25 41.68 2.03
CA ASN A 138 3.07 41.02 2.56
C ASN A 138 3.41 39.60 3.02
N SER A 139 3.28 39.31 4.32
CA SER A 139 3.60 38.03 4.96
C SER A 139 2.48 36.96 4.90
N SER A 140 1.31 37.28 4.33
CA SER A 140 0.14 36.38 4.35
C SER A 140 0.35 35.17 3.48
N LEU A 141 0.12 33.98 4.05
CA LEU A 141 0.06 32.67 3.37
C LEU A 141 -1.41 32.34 3.06
N ASP A 142 -2.02 33.11 2.18
CA ASP A 142 -3.44 33.03 1.80
C ASP A 142 -3.74 32.01 0.69
N ALA A 143 -2.72 31.30 0.22
CA ALA A 143 -2.81 30.25 -0.79
C ALA A 143 -3.67 30.69 -2.00
N TYR A 144 -4.66 29.87 -2.38
CA TYR A 144 -5.54 30.17 -3.52
C TYR A 144 -6.61 31.23 -3.22
N GLN A 145 -6.79 31.66 -1.96
CA GLN A 145 -7.79 32.66 -1.60
C GLN A 145 -7.47 34.03 -2.21
N SER A 146 -6.20 34.29 -2.55
CA SER A 146 -5.78 35.50 -3.25
C SER A 146 -6.35 35.59 -4.68
N CYS A 147 -6.80 34.49 -5.29
CA CYS A 147 -7.19 34.37 -6.70
C CYS A 147 -6.12 34.92 -7.68
N ASN A 148 -4.87 35.04 -7.25
CA ASN A 148 -3.76 35.58 -8.02
C ASN A 148 -2.66 34.53 -8.22
N PRO A 149 -2.50 34.00 -9.46
CA PRO A 149 -1.51 32.93 -9.73
C PRO A 149 -0.06 33.34 -9.39
N ASN A 150 0.31 34.62 -9.57
CA ASN A 150 1.64 35.10 -9.24
C ASN A 150 1.85 35.11 -7.73
N ARG A 151 0.84 35.45 -6.97
CA ARG A 151 0.88 35.42 -5.50
C ARG A 151 1.05 33.98 -5.00
N VAL A 152 0.31 33.02 -5.59
CA VAL A 152 0.44 31.58 -5.26
C VAL A 152 1.86 31.09 -5.55
N LYS A 153 2.42 31.41 -6.73
CA LYS A 153 3.80 31.03 -7.08
C LYS A 153 4.82 31.60 -6.09
N LEU A 154 4.64 32.86 -5.68
CA LEU A 154 5.54 33.50 -4.71
C LEU A 154 5.48 32.81 -3.34
N GLN A 155 4.28 32.44 -2.88
CA GLN A 155 4.08 31.69 -1.63
C GLN A 155 4.74 30.30 -1.69
N LEU A 156 4.59 29.58 -2.81
CA LEU A 156 5.25 28.29 -3.02
C LEU A 156 6.77 28.43 -3.01
N ALA A 157 7.32 29.46 -3.64
CA ALA A 157 8.75 29.72 -3.63
C ALA A 157 9.26 30.03 -2.21
N ALA A 158 8.51 30.82 -1.42
CA ALA A 158 8.88 31.12 -0.04
C ALA A 158 8.81 29.87 0.86
N LEU A 159 7.82 29.01 0.68
CA LEU A 159 7.73 27.73 1.38
C LEU A 159 8.91 26.81 1.02
N TYR A 160 9.27 26.73 -0.26
CA TYR A 160 10.40 25.94 -0.72
C TYR A 160 11.71 26.40 -0.07
N GLU A 161 12.00 27.71 -0.07
CA GLU A 161 13.20 28.25 0.58
C GLU A 161 13.19 27.99 2.10
N ALA A 162 12.04 28.16 2.76
CA ALA A 162 11.91 27.88 4.18
C ALA A 162 12.18 26.40 4.53
N ILE A 163 11.77 25.47 3.67
CA ILE A 163 12.04 24.03 3.83
C ILE A 163 13.52 23.75 3.61
N LYS A 164 14.11 24.30 2.57
CA LYS A 164 15.52 24.14 2.23
C LYS A 164 16.46 24.59 3.36
N GLU A 165 16.08 25.62 4.12
CA GLU A 165 16.83 26.09 5.28
C GLU A 165 16.79 25.12 6.48
N GLN A 166 15.89 24.15 6.51
CA GLN A 166 15.75 23.23 7.65
C GLN A 166 16.87 22.17 7.74
N HIS A 167 17.79 22.09 6.76
CA HIS A 167 18.90 21.13 6.77
C HIS A 167 18.45 19.66 7.08
N ILE A 168 17.42 19.20 6.37
CA ILE A 168 16.93 17.82 6.47
C ILE A 168 17.84 16.92 5.65
#